data_452698e9cda4b9093373206ac9b5e51c
#
_entry.id   452698e9cda4b9093373206ac9b5e51c
#
_cell.length_a   1.000
_cell.length_b   1.000
_cell.length_c   1.000
_cell.angle_alpha   90.00
_cell.angle_beta   90.00
_cell.angle_gamma   90.00
#
_symmetry.space_group_name_H-M   'P 1'
#
loop_
_entity.id
_entity.type
_entity.pdbx_description
1 polymer ?
#
loop_
_entity_poly.entity_id
_entity_poly.type
_entity_poly.pdbx_seq_one_letter_code
_entity_poly.pdbx_strand_id
1 'polypeptide(L)'
;MSFTEKLKHKYALSDKGAKGMIRAFIAVTLANLVLMLPVGLLYVLSSYLLEGELPRDKFWLFIGAIVGALLLIALTALFQYKSTFYSTYVESGVRRRTLAEKLRKIPLSYFGKKDLADLTNTIMTDCAMIETGSSHWIPELVGGIASTTIIVISLFFFDWRMALASVWVMPVAFMIVISSKKVMSRIHEKTMKYRIDCIDGIQEGLETLRDLRSYNMTEKYSEGLEKKIKAVEKHAIVAEFANAVFVCSAQMILKLGIGTVAVVGSSLLVKGEITVLTFFMFLLVVTRMYEPLQIALQNLAAIISLDANCKRMDEILSHEEQTGSDKLDNKGYDITFDHVAFSYKSEEQVLSDVSFTAKQGEITALIGPSGGGKTTVARLAARFWDNDKGKITVGGMNVADVDPEKLLSLYSIVFQDVTLFNNTVMENIRIGRKDATDEEVMAAARLAHCEDFVEKMPDKWNSMIGENGSELSGGERQRISIARAFLKDAPIILMDEATASLDVDNESLIQESIAKLIQNKTVLIIAHRMRTVDGVDKIVVLKDGKVAETGSPEALKKTNGIYKHMVEMQICSEKWKY
;
A
#
# COMPACT_ATOMS: atom_id res chain seq x y z
N MET A 1 18.78 8.15 -20.20
CA MET A 1 17.60 8.51 -19.37
C MET A 1 17.51 10.02 -19.24
N SER A 2 16.39 10.62 -19.63
CA SER A 2 16.17 12.06 -19.44
C SER A 2 16.10 12.39 -17.93
N PHE A 3 16.29 13.68 -17.57
CA PHE A 3 16.18 14.11 -16.16
C PHE A 3 14.78 13.81 -15.59
N THR A 4 13.75 13.97 -16.41
CA THR A 4 12.36 13.66 -16.07
C THR A 4 12.16 12.16 -15.77
N GLU A 5 12.77 11.27 -16.55
CA GLU A 5 12.72 9.82 -16.32
C GLU A 5 13.41 9.43 -15.00
N LYS A 6 14.55 10.05 -14.69
CA LYS A 6 15.23 9.81 -13.41
C LYS A 6 14.35 10.22 -12.21
N LEU A 7 13.66 11.35 -12.30
CA LEU A 7 12.73 11.80 -11.25
C LEU A 7 11.53 10.85 -11.11
N LYS A 8 10.99 10.39 -12.25
CA LYS A 8 9.87 9.46 -12.29
C LYS A 8 10.19 8.16 -11.54
N HIS A 9 11.30 7.52 -11.86
CA HIS A 9 11.71 6.28 -11.18
C HIS A 9 12.11 6.49 -9.72
N LYS A 10 12.85 7.57 -9.42
CA LYS A 10 13.35 7.79 -8.05
C LYS A 10 12.25 8.07 -7.04
N TYR A 11 11.17 8.74 -7.45
CA TYR A 11 10.09 9.18 -6.55
C TYR A 11 8.72 8.60 -6.92
N ALA A 12 8.70 7.54 -7.74
CA ALA A 12 7.47 6.86 -8.18
C ALA A 12 6.39 7.85 -8.67
N LEU A 13 6.78 8.75 -9.60
CA LEU A 13 5.91 9.79 -10.14
C LEU A 13 5.32 9.39 -11.49
N SER A 14 4.13 9.92 -11.80
CA SER A 14 3.59 9.92 -13.15
C SER A 14 4.37 10.90 -14.07
N ASP A 15 4.16 10.84 -15.39
CA ASP A 15 4.77 11.79 -16.33
C ASP A 15 4.32 13.24 -16.05
N LYS A 16 3.08 13.42 -15.62
CA LYS A 16 2.55 14.74 -15.20
C LYS A 16 3.18 15.18 -13.88
N GLY A 17 3.32 14.27 -12.92
CA GLY A 17 3.95 14.54 -11.62
C GLY A 17 5.40 14.94 -11.75
N ALA A 18 6.19 14.26 -12.59
CA ALA A 18 7.60 14.61 -12.83
C ALA A 18 7.75 16.01 -13.46
N LYS A 19 6.89 16.37 -14.43
CA LYS A 19 6.85 17.72 -15.00
C LYS A 19 6.38 18.77 -13.97
N GLY A 20 5.41 18.40 -13.11
CA GLY A 20 4.95 19.23 -12.00
C GLY A 20 6.06 19.55 -11.01
N MET A 21 6.88 18.53 -10.66
CA MET A 21 8.02 18.70 -9.75
C MET A 21 9.09 19.66 -10.33
N ILE A 22 9.38 19.57 -11.63
CA ILE A 22 10.30 20.53 -12.29
C ILE A 22 9.75 21.97 -12.21
N ARG A 23 8.44 22.16 -12.43
CA ARG A 23 7.80 23.46 -12.26
C ARG A 23 7.90 23.96 -10.82
N ALA A 24 7.77 23.06 -9.84
CA ALA A 24 7.94 23.39 -8.43
C ALA A 24 9.37 23.87 -8.13
N PHE A 25 10.41 23.24 -8.70
CA PHE A 25 11.81 23.67 -8.57
C PHE A 25 11.99 25.12 -9.09
N ILE A 26 11.47 25.39 -10.26
CA ILE A 26 11.53 26.74 -10.87
C ILE A 26 10.75 27.75 -10.01
N ALA A 27 9.57 27.38 -9.54
CA ALA A 27 8.72 28.26 -8.76
C ALA A 27 9.36 28.64 -7.41
N VAL A 28 9.94 27.65 -6.69
CA VAL A 28 10.65 27.90 -5.42
C VAL A 28 11.90 28.75 -5.67
N THR A 29 12.69 28.42 -6.70
CA THR A 29 13.87 29.23 -7.06
C THR A 29 13.50 30.67 -7.34
N LEU A 30 12.45 30.91 -8.14
CA LEU A 30 11.97 32.24 -8.48
C LEU A 30 11.45 33.00 -7.25
N ALA A 31 10.68 32.33 -6.39
CA ALA A 31 10.16 32.93 -5.17
C ALA A 31 11.31 33.37 -4.24
N ASN A 32 12.33 32.53 -4.04
CA ASN A 32 13.50 32.86 -3.22
C ASN A 32 14.29 34.04 -3.80
N LEU A 33 14.43 34.14 -5.13
CA LEU A 33 15.13 35.28 -5.77
C LEU A 33 14.32 36.57 -5.65
N VAL A 34 13.01 36.51 -5.82
CA VAL A 34 12.13 37.69 -5.71
C VAL A 34 12.09 38.20 -4.26
N LEU A 35 12.22 37.32 -3.25
CA LEU A 35 12.37 37.72 -1.85
C LEU A 35 13.63 38.53 -1.56
N MET A 36 14.61 38.61 -2.49
CA MET A 36 15.77 39.49 -2.38
C MET A 36 15.51 40.91 -2.86
N LEU A 37 14.40 41.19 -3.59
CA LEU A 37 14.09 42.52 -4.08
C LEU A 37 14.01 43.61 -2.98
N PRO A 38 13.41 43.36 -1.79
CA PRO A 38 13.43 44.30 -0.68
C PRO A 38 14.84 44.68 -0.24
N VAL A 39 15.80 43.73 -0.27
CA VAL A 39 17.21 44.03 0.07
C VAL A 39 17.85 44.93 -0.97
N GLY A 40 17.58 44.69 -2.26
CA GLY A 40 18.02 45.58 -3.35
C GLY A 40 17.43 46.97 -3.25
N LEU A 41 16.15 47.10 -2.94
CA LEU A 41 15.49 48.39 -2.71
C LEU A 41 16.09 49.15 -1.51
N LEU A 42 16.37 48.43 -0.42
CA LEU A 42 17.01 48.98 0.76
C LEU A 42 18.44 49.46 0.44
N TYR A 43 19.19 48.74 -0.38
CA TYR A 43 20.53 49.13 -0.84
C TYR A 43 20.46 50.47 -1.60
N VAL A 44 19.57 50.59 -2.58
CA VAL A 44 19.39 51.80 -3.38
C VAL A 44 18.91 52.98 -2.52
N LEU A 45 17.99 52.77 -1.58
CA LEU A 45 17.56 53.79 -0.63
C LEU A 45 18.70 54.27 0.25
N SER A 46 19.51 53.29 0.79
CA SER A 46 20.64 53.62 1.65
C SER A 46 21.76 54.38 0.91
N SER A 47 21.96 54.12 -0.41
CA SER A 47 22.92 54.87 -1.21
C SER A 47 22.56 56.38 -1.30
N TYR A 48 21.29 56.66 -1.56
CA TYR A 48 20.81 58.06 -1.60
C TYR A 48 20.91 58.75 -0.24
N LEU A 49 20.62 58.04 0.85
CA LEU A 49 20.75 58.60 2.22
C LEU A 49 22.19 58.95 2.58
N LEU A 50 23.15 58.13 2.16
CA LEU A 50 24.57 58.36 2.44
C LEU A 50 25.17 59.49 1.58
N GLU A 51 24.63 59.67 0.37
CA GLU A 51 25.00 60.79 -0.51
C GLU A 51 24.40 62.16 -0.08
N GLY A 52 23.51 62.12 0.96
CA GLY A 52 22.89 63.33 1.52
C GLY A 52 21.74 63.90 0.69
N GLU A 53 21.37 63.27 -0.38
CA GLU A 53 20.32 63.68 -1.28
C GLU A 53 19.16 62.66 -1.27
N LEU A 54 18.09 62.96 -0.53
CA LEU A 54 16.82 62.30 -0.72
C LEU A 54 15.98 63.12 -1.69
N PRO A 55 15.97 62.81 -3.02
CA PRO A 55 15.23 63.60 -3.97
C PRO A 55 13.74 63.43 -3.69
N ARG A 56 13.05 64.49 -3.26
CA ARG A 56 11.58 64.49 -3.03
C ARG A 56 10.83 64.00 -4.25
N ASP A 57 11.37 64.22 -5.43
CA ASP A 57 10.82 63.81 -6.70
C ASP A 57 10.79 62.30 -6.90
N LYS A 58 11.69 61.51 -6.24
CA LYS A 58 11.78 60.05 -6.34
C LYS A 58 10.97 59.32 -5.27
N PHE A 59 10.33 60.02 -4.35
CA PHE A 59 9.55 59.42 -3.27
C PHE A 59 8.46 58.50 -3.77
N TRP A 60 7.66 58.97 -4.74
CA TRP A 60 6.61 58.15 -5.35
C TRP A 60 7.14 56.97 -6.16
N LEU A 61 8.33 57.08 -6.73
CA LEU A 61 8.99 56.00 -7.44
C LEU A 61 9.40 54.88 -6.45
N PHE A 62 9.91 55.20 -5.26
CA PHE A 62 10.21 54.22 -4.22
C PHE A 62 8.94 53.53 -3.68
N ILE A 63 7.87 54.29 -3.46
CA ILE A 63 6.58 53.71 -3.08
C ILE A 63 6.09 52.75 -4.16
N GLY A 64 6.13 53.15 -5.41
CA GLY A 64 5.75 52.31 -6.54
C GLY A 64 6.61 51.07 -6.67
N ALA A 65 7.94 51.17 -6.43
CA ALA A 65 8.86 50.04 -6.42
C ALA A 65 8.59 49.05 -5.27
N ILE A 66 8.27 49.54 -4.07
CA ILE A 66 7.89 48.73 -2.93
C ILE A 66 6.58 47.99 -3.21
N VAL A 67 5.55 48.68 -3.68
CA VAL A 67 4.27 48.09 -4.04
C VAL A 67 4.44 47.05 -5.16
N GLY A 68 5.25 47.36 -6.19
CA GLY A 68 5.59 46.45 -7.26
C GLY A 68 6.32 45.18 -6.76
N ALA A 69 7.28 45.36 -5.85
CA ALA A 69 7.98 44.22 -5.22
C ALA A 69 7.03 43.34 -4.40
N LEU A 70 6.12 43.95 -3.61
CA LEU A 70 5.13 43.21 -2.84
C LEU A 70 4.17 42.41 -3.74
N LEU A 71 3.71 43.04 -4.83
CA LEU A 71 2.87 42.35 -5.81
C LEU A 71 3.60 41.19 -6.49
N LEU A 72 4.87 41.36 -6.84
CA LEU A 72 5.69 40.33 -7.46
C LEU A 72 5.95 39.16 -6.48
N ILE A 73 6.22 39.46 -5.20
CA ILE A 73 6.32 38.47 -4.13
C ILE A 73 5.01 37.68 -4.00
N ALA A 74 3.86 38.37 -3.97
CA ALA A 74 2.56 37.70 -3.88
C ALA A 74 2.29 36.78 -5.09
N LEU A 75 2.60 37.25 -6.30
CA LEU A 75 2.42 36.48 -7.54
C LEU A 75 3.33 35.22 -7.56
N THR A 76 4.61 35.39 -7.19
CA THR A 76 5.54 34.25 -7.14
C THR A 76 5.19 33.28 -6.03
N ALA A 77 4.71 33.73 -4.88
CA ALA A 77 4.20 32.89 -3.81
C ALA A 77 2.96 32.08 -4.25
N LEU A 78 2.03 32.71 -4.97
CA LEU A 78 0.88 31.99 -5.55
C LEU A 78 1.30 30.98 -6.61
N PHE A 79 2.29 31.29 -7.43
CA PHE A 79 2.84 30.37 -8.41
C PHE A 79 3.54 29.20 -7.74
N GLN A 80 4.33 29.45 -6.69
CA GLN A 80 4.96 28.44 -5.86
C GLN A 80 3.90 27.53 -5.23
N TYR A 81 2.88 28.09 -4.58
CA TYR A 81 1.80 27.34 -3.95
C TYR A 81 1.11 26.39 -4.94
N LYS A 82 0.71 26.90 -6.12
CA LYS A 82 0.07 26.07 -7.14
C LYS A 82 0.98 24.96 -7.67
N SER A 83 2.26 25.28 -7.85
CA SER A 83 3.22 24.32 -8.43
C SER A 83 3.67 23.25 -7.42
N THR A 84 3.78 23.59 -6.15
CA THR A 84 4.20 22.66 -5.09
C THR A 84 3.00 21.87 -4.54
N PHE A 85 2.01 22.54 -3.95
CA PHE A 85 0.93 21.85 -3.22
C PHE A 85 -0.13 21.27 -4.15
N TYR A 86 -0.77 22.09 -4.97
CA TYR A 86 -1.87 21.62 -5.80
C TYR A 86 -1.43 20.49 -6.75
N SER A 87 -0.28 20.65 -7.41
CA SER A 87 0.26 19.63 -8.31
C SER A 87 0.55 18.32 -7.59
N THR A 88 1.08 18.38 -6.35
CA THR A 88 1.42 17.20 -5.57
C THR A 88 0.20 16.46 -5.04
N TYR A 89 -0.84 17.19 -4.60
CA TYR A 89 -2.08 16.52 -4.14
C TYR A 89 -2.80 15.79 -5.27
N VAL A 90 -2.82 16.39 -6.48
CA VAL A 90 -3.34 15.70 -7.66
C VAL A 90 -2.54 14.46 -7.97
N GLU A 91 -1.20 14.55 -7.92
CA GLU A 91 -0.30 13.40 -8.15
C GLU A 91 -0.48 12.31 -7.08
N SER A 92 -0.68 12.69 -5.82
CA SER A 92 -0.95 11.74 -4.73
C SER A 92 -2.23 10.93 -4.98
N GLY A 93 -3.29 11.58 -5.46
CA GLY A 93 -4.51 10.90 -5.87
C GLY A 93 -4.31 9.92 -7.03
N VAL A 94 -3.52 10.33 -8.04
CA VAL A 94 -3.15 9.46 -9.17
C VAL A 94 -2.34 8.25 -8.66
N ARG A 95 -1.36 8.48 -7.79
CA ARG A 95 -0.51 7.43 -7.22
C ARG A 95 -1.32 6.38 -6.45
N ARG A 96 -2.20 6.81 -5.53
CA ARG A 96 -3.07 5.87 -4.78
C ARG A 96 -3.97 5.07 -5.71
N ARG A 97 -4.52 5.70 -6.75
CA ARG A 97 -5.31 5.00 -7.78
C ARG A 97 -4.47 3.98 -8.55
N THR A 98 -3.26 4.36 -8.98
CA THR A 98 -2.35 3.46 -9.69
C THR A 98 -1.94 2.27 -8.83
N LEU A 99 -1.67 2.49 -7.52
CA LEU A 99 -1.39 1.40 -6.59
C LEU A 99 -2.59 0.47 -6.42
N ALA A 100 -3.79 1.01 -6.22
CA ALA A 100 -5.01 0.21 -6.09
C ALA A 100 -5.27 -0.62 -7.36
N GLU A 101 -5.10 -0.01 -8.53
CA GLU A 101 -5.25 -0.71 -9.82
C GLU A 101 -4.17 -1.78 -10.02
N LYS A 102 -2.94 -1.51 -9.57
CA LYS A 102 -1.86 -2.49 -9.60
C LYS A 102 -2.16 -3.68 -8.68
N LEU A 103 -2.60 -3.41 -7.44
CA LEU A 103 -2.96 -4.47 -6.49
C LEU A 103 -4.11 -5.36 -7.01
N ARG A 104 -5.06 -4.79 -7.75
CA ARG A 104 -6.13 -5.56 -8.39
C ARG A 104 -5.61 -6.58 -9.40
N LYS A 105 -4.48 -6.29 -10.09
CA LYS A 105 -3.90 -7.11 -11.15
C LYS A 105 -2.78 -8.03 -10.70
N ILE A 106 -2.24 -7.82 -9.51
CA ILE A 106 -1.21 -8.69 -8.93
C ILE A 106 -1.84 -10.04 -8.53
N PRO A 107 -1.12 -11.17 -8.72
CA PRO A 107 -1.60 -12.49 -8.30
C PRO A 107 -1.99 -12.53 -6.82
N LEU A 108 -3.06 -13.24 -6.47
CA LEU A 108 -3.47 -13.42 -5.06
C LEU A 108 -2.38 -14.08 -4.21
N SER A 109 -1.45 -14.79 -4.84
CA SER A 109 -0.24 -15.35 -4.20
C SER A 109 0.62 -14.29 -3.50
N TYR A 110 0.62 -13.07 -4.00
CA TYR A 110 1.36 -11.94 -3.40
C TYR A 110 0.83 -11.61 -2.00
N PHE A 111 -0.49 -11.57 -1.84
CA PHE A 111 -1.15 -11.26 -0.56
C PHE A 111 -0.96 -12.36 0.49
N GLY A 112 -0.69 -13.60 0.07
CA GLY A 112 -0.32 -14.68 0.99
C GLY A 112 1.13 -14.62 1.50
N LYS A 113 1.99 -13.82 0.85
CA LYS A 113 3.41 -13.65 1.22
C LYS A 113 3.71 -12.33 1.93
N LYS A 114 2.86 -11.32 1.75
CA LYS A 114 2.97 -9.98 2.35
C LYS A 114 1.91 -9.80 3.41
N ASP A 115 2.28 -9.16 4.49
CA ASP A 115 1.33 -8.76 5.53
C ASP A 115 0.39 -7.69 4.97
N LEU A 116 -0.91 -7.87 5.18
CA LEU A 116 -1.94 -6.91 4.77
C LEU A 116 -1.75 -5.55 5.48
N ALA A 117 -1.28 -5.56 6.72
CA ALA A 117 -0.97 -4.35 7.47
C ALA A 117 0.18 -3.57 6.81
N ASP A 118 1.24 -4.25 6.32
CA ASP A 118 2.35 -3.61 5.59
C ASP A 118 1.89 -2.97 4.27
N LEU A 119 1.02 -3.66 3.52
CA LEU A 119 0.43 -3.13 2.29
C LEU A 119 -0.44 -1.89 2.56
N THR A 120 -1.28 -1.96 3.59
CA THR A 120 -2.12 -0.83 4.01
C THR A 120 -1.26 0.36 4.44
N ASN A 121 -0.20 0.11 5.23
CA ASN A 121 0.75 1.14 5.63
C ASN A 121 1.44 1.79 4.42
N THR A 122 1.84 1.00 3.41
CA THR A 122 2.44 1.54 2.18
C THR A 122 1.46 2.43 1.40
N ILE A 123 0.19 2.05 1.27
CA ILE A 123 -0.81 2.84 0.56
C ILE A 123 -1.16 4.14 1.32
N MET A 124 -1.27 4.07 2.64
CA MET A 124 -1.72 5.21 3.45
C MET A 124 -0.54 6.08 3.89
N THR A 125 0.41 5.50 4.62
CA THR A 125 1.49 6.24 5.30
C THR A 125 2.62 6.59 4.34
N ASP A 126 3.14 5.62 3.56
CA ASP A 126 4.25 5.90 2.66
C ASP A 126 3.84 6.86 1.54
N CYS A 127 2.61 6.72 0.99
CA CYS A 127 2.08 7.70 0.04
C CYS A 127 1.99 9.10 0.64
N ALA A 128 1.55 9.26 1.89
CA ALA A 128 1.47 10.55 2.56
C ALA A 128 2.86 11.15 2.81
N MET A 129 3.84 10.32 3.19
CA MET A 129 5.22 10.77 3.35
C MET A 129 5.85 11.24 2.04
N ILE A 130 5.62 10.50 0.94
CA ILE A 130 6.11 10.91 -0.39
C ILE A 130 5.38 12.17 -0.88
N GLU A 131 4.10 12.35 -0.55
CA GLU A 131 3.34 13.56 -0.80
C GLU A 131 3.98 14.76 -0.10
N THR A 132 4.25 14.65 1.20
CA THR A 132 4.94 15.69 1.98
C THR A 132 6.34 15.98 1.42
N GLY A 133 7.10 14.94 1.10
CA GLY A 133 8.42 15.09 0.49
C GLY A 133 8.40 15.79 -0.86
N SER A 134 7.42 15.49 -1.69
CA SER A 134 7.29 16.07 -3.03
C SER A 134 6.74 17.49 -3.02
N SER A 135 5.90 17.85 -2.02
CA SER A 135 5.33 19.19 -1.89
C SER A 135 6.24 20.17 -1.16
N HIS A 136 6.99 19.72 -0.16
CA HIS A 136 7.76 20.59 0.71
C HIS A 136 9.28 20.35 0.57
N TRP A 137 9.75 19.13 0.86
CA TRP A 137 11.18 18.90 1.12
C TRP A 137 12.05 18.97 -0.13
N ILE A 138 11.64 18.28 -1.20
CA ILE A 138 12.42 18.18 -2.44
C ILE A 138 12.44 19.52 -3.20
N PRO A 139 11.30 20.22 -3.40
CA PRO A 139 11.30 21.53 -4.04
C PRO A 139 12.10 22.57 -3.26
N GLU A 140 11.99 22.61 -1.94
CA GLU A 140 12.75 23.54 -1.09
C GLU A 140 14.25 23.25 -1.13
N LEU A 141 14.67 21.98 -1.12
CA LEU A 141 16.07 21.62 -1.26
C LEU A 141 16.65 22.08 -2.61
N VAL A 142 15.99 21.71 -3.71
CA VAL A 142 16.49 21.99 -5.05
C VAL A 142 16.40 23.48 -5.36
N GLY A 143 15.27 24.11 -5.05
CA GLY A 143 15.05 25.54 -5.27
C GLY A 143 15.94 26.41 -4.37
N GLY A 144 16.15 26.01 -3.11
CA GLY A 144 17.06 26.68 -2.17
C GLY A 144 18.50 26.64 -2.64
N ILE A 145 19.01 25.47 -3.08
CA ILE A 145 20.36 25.36 -3.65
C ILE A 145 20.49 26.22 -4.92
N ALA A 146 19.51 26.12 -5.84
CA ALA A 146 19.55 26.86 -7.09
C ALA A 146 19.52 28.39 -6.89
N SER A 147 18.62 28.89 -6.04
CA SER A 147 18.53 30.33 -5.73
C SER A 147 19.79 30.84 -5.04
N THR A 148 20.31 30.10 -4.06
CA THR A 148 21.55 30.45 -3.37
C THR A 148 22.74 30.49 -4.32
N THR A 149 22.84 29.52 -5.25
CA THR A 149 23.91 29.51 -6.26
C THR A 149 23.87 30.76 -7.14
N ILE A 150 22.68 31.19 -7.57
CA ILE A 150 22.50 32.41 -8.38
C ILE A 150 22.91 33.64 -7.56
N ILE A 151 22.48 33.74 -6.29
CA ILE A 151 22.84 34.85 -5.40
C ILE A 151 24.36 34.90 -5.17
N VAL A 152 25.00 33.76 -4.91
CA VAL A 152 26.46 33.67 -4.73
C VAL A 152 27.18 34.16 -5.97
N ILE A 153 26.79 33.73 -7.17
CA ILE A 153 27.38 34.21 -8.43
C ILE A 153 27.25 35.74 -8.52
N SER A 154 26.10 36.27 -8.17
CA SER A 154 25.87 37.73 -8.16
C SER A 154 26.80 38.44 -7.18
N LEU A 155 27.03 37.87 -5.98
CA LEU A 155 27.94 38.46 -4.98
C LEU A 155 29.40 38.53 -5.44
N PHE A 156 29.87 37.55 -6.24
CA PHE A 156 31.24 37.59 -6.80
C PHE A 156 31.49 38.80 -7.72
N PHE A 157 30.43 39.34 -8.37
CA PHE A 157 30.56 40.57 -9.17
C PHE A 157 30.71 41.86 -8.33
N PHE A 158 30.32 41.83 -7.04
CA PHE A 158 30.50 42.97 -6.14
C PHE A 158 31.86 42.98 -5.48
N ASP A 159 32.21 41.91 -4.74
CA ASP A 159 33.53 41.68 -4.18
C ASP A 159 33.78 40.18 -3.95
N TRP A 160 34.77 39.65 -4.63
CA TRP A 160 35.06 38.20 -4.59
C TRP A 160 35.58 37.73 -3.22
N ARG A 161 36.25 38.58 -2.43
CA ARG A 161 36.79 38.26 -1.11
C ARG A 161 35.66 38.10 -0.09
N MET A 162 34.72 39.02 -0.13
CA MET A 162 33.52 38.96 0.70
C MET A 162 32.63 37.76 0.30
N ALA A 163 32.52 37.51 -1.01
CA ALA A 163 31.77 36.33 -1.52
C ALA A 163 32.42 35.04 -1.03
N LEU A 164 33.73 34.86 -1.12
CA LEU A 164 34.43 33.70 -0.57
C LEU A 164 34.23 33.56 0.95
N ALA A 165 34.26 34.66 1.70
CA ALA A 165 34.01 34.65 3.14
C ALA A 165 32.59 34.19 3.49
N SER A 166 31.62 34.34 2.57
CA SER A 166 30.24 33.86 2.75
C SER A 166 30.03 32.41 2.32
N VAL A 167 30.77 31.89 1.32
CA VAL A 167 30.48 30.61 0.66
C VAL A 167 31.11 29.42 1.36
N TRP A 168 32.28 29.53 1.96
CA TRP A 168 33.05 28.40 2.51
C TRP A 168 32.27 27.57 3.54
N VAL A 169 31.32 28.16 4.28
CA VAL A 169 30.50 27.49 5.29
C VAL A 169 29.47 26.54 4.67
N MET A 170 29.04 26.77 3.42
CA MET A 170 28.02 25.98 2.77
C MET A 170 28.45 24.53 2.51
N PRO A 171 29.57 24.24 1.81
CA PRO A 171 30.01 22.87 1.61
C PRO A 171 30.32 22.17 2.94
N VAL A 172 30.79 22.88 3.98
CA VAL A 172 31.02 22.30 5.30
C VAL A 172 29.71 21.87 5.96
N ALA A 173 28.68 22.73 5.92
CA ALA A 173 27.36 22.43 6.46
C ALA A 173 26.72 21.21 5.75
N PHE A 174 26.78 21.16 4.41
CA PHE A 174 26.29 20.01 3.64
C PHE A 174 27.07 18.74 3.94
N MET A 175 28.39 18.83 4.07
CA MET A 175 29.24 17.68 4.41
C MET A 175 28.85 17.06 5.76
N ILE A 176 28.54 17.86 6.78
CA ILE A 176 28.08 17.37 8.09
C ILE A 176 26.80 16.55 7.95
N VAL A 177 25.78 17.07 7.25
CA VAL A 177 24.51 16.37 7.09
C VAL A 177 24.67 15.11 6.22
N ILE A 178 25.46 15.17 5.15
CA ILE A 178 25.70 14.02 4.29
C ILE A 178 26.48 12.92 5.02
N SER A 179 27.50 13.29 5.81
CA SER A 179 28.30 12.33 6.59
C SER A 179 27.48 11.64 7.69
N SER A 180 26.46 12.32 8.23
CA SER A 180 25.57 11.75 9.23
C SER A 180 24.64 10.64 8.68
N LYS A 181 24.47 10.54 7.34
CA LYS A 181 23.52 9.63 6.68
C LYS A 181 23.60 8.18 7.19
N LYS A 182 24.80 7.62 7.29
CA LYS A 182 24.99 6.23 7.75
C LYS A 182 24.57 6.03 9.20
N VAL A 183 24.87 7.01 10.07
CA VAL A 183 24.50 6.98 11.48
C VAL A 183 22.99 7.12 11.64
N MET A 184 22.40 8.09 10.96
CA MET A 184 20.97 8.36 10.98
C MET A 184 20.16 7.17 10.44
N SER A 185 20.60 6.56 9.33
CA SER A 185 19.93 5.37 8.78
C SER A 185 19.88 4.21 9.79
N ARG A 186 21.00 3.92 10.47
CA ARG A 186 21.06 2.86 11.50
C ARG A 186 20.15 3.15 12.70
N ILE A 187 20.14 4.41 13.16
CA ILE A 187 19.28 4.84 14.27
C ILE A 187 17.81 4.69 13.85
N HIS A 188 17.47 5.11 12.62
CA HIS A 188 16.11 5.05 12.09
C HIS A 188 15.61 3.61 11.93
N GLU A 189 16.43 2.73 11.34
CA GLU A 189 16.13 1.28 11.24
C GLU A 189 15.86 0.66 12.60
N LYS A 190 16.70 0.97 13.58
CA LYS A 190 16.54 0.48 14.94
C LYS A 190 15.26 0.99 15.59
N THR A 191 14.97 2.28 15.48
CA THR A 191 13.75 2.90 15.99
C THR A 191 12.51 2.29 15.34
N MET A 192 12.55 2.05 14.02
CA MET A 192 11.45 1.43 13.29
C MET A 192 11.18 0.00 13.76
N LYS A 193 12.24 -0.79 14.01
CA LYS A 193 12.10 -2.14 14.54
C LYS A 193 11.36 -2.17 15.89
N TYR A 194 11.72 -1.28 16.83
CA TYR A 194 11.03 -1.19 18.12
C TYR A 194 9.59 -0.70 17.97
N ARG A 195 9.33 0.20 17.01
CA ARG A 195 7.97 0.67 16.72
C ARG A 195 7.08 -0.46 16.20
N ILE A 196 7.58 -1.26 15.26
CA ILE A 196 6.86 -2.44 14.73
C ILE A 196 6.59 -3.44 15.86
N ASP A 197 7.61 -3.81 16.66
CA ASP A 197 7.45 -4.75 17.79
C ASP A 197 6.42 -4.25 18.83
N CYS A 198 6.31 -2.93 19.02
CA CYS A 198 5.29 -2.34 19.89
C CYS A 198 3.89 -2.42 19.24
N ILE A 199 3.75 -2.12 17.95
CA ILE A 199 2.49 -2.21 17.21
C ILE A 199 1.98 -3.64 17.22
N ASP A 200 2.86 -4.61 16.92
CA ASP A 200 2.53 -6.04 16.95
C ASP A 200 2.05 -6.47 18.34
N GLY A 201 2.72 -5.99 19.40
CA GLY A 201 2.28 -6.24 20.77
C GLY A 201 0.93 -5.61 21.11
N ILE A 202 0.60 -4.42 20.61
CA ILE A 202 -0.72 -3.81 20.79
C ILE A 202 -1.78 -4.63 20.05
N GLN A 203 -1.51 -4.99 18.81
CA GLN A 203 -2.42 -5.77 17.97
C GLN A 203 -2.70 -7.14 18.61
N GLU A 204 -1.66 -7.89 19.00
CA GLU A 204 -1.77 -9.17 19.70
C GLU A 204 -2.64 -9.03 20.99
N GLY A 205 -2.39 -7.98 21.78
CA GLY A 205 -3.16 -7.72 22.99
C GLY A 205 -4.64 -7.43 22.73
N LEU A 206 -4.98 -6.76 21.63
CA LEU A 206 -6.36 -6.51 21.23
C LEU A 206 -7.05 -7.78 20.71
N GLU A 207 -6.37 -8.55 19.86
CA GLU A 207 -6.89 -9.80 19.31
C GLU A 207 -7.12 -10.86 20.39
N THR A 208 -6.22 -10.95 21.36
CA THR A 208 -6.26 -11.94 22.45
C THR A 208 -6.89 -11.42 23.75
N LEU A 209 -7.47 -10.22 23.75
CA LEU A 209 -7.98 -9.56 24.96
C LEU A 209 -8.99 -10.44 25.73
N ARG A 210 -9.84 -11.16 25.02
CA ARG A 210 -10.82 -12.09 25.61
C ARG A 210 -10.13 -13.21 26.38
N ASP A 211 -9.09 -13.80 25.77
CA ASP A 211 -8.33 -14.89 26.37
C ASP A 211 -7.51 -14.38 27.55
N LEU A 212 -6.83 -13.23 27.40
CA LEU A 212 -6.08 -12.59 28.48
C LEU A 212 -6.97 -12.32 29.70
N ARG A 213 -8.22 -11.88 29.50
CA ARG A 213 -9.18 -11.68 30.58
C ARG A 213 -9.63 -12.99 31.21
N SER A 214 -9.92 -14.03 30.40
CA SER A 214 -10.37 -15.33 30.90
C SER A 214 -9.33 -16.04 31.78
N TYR A 215 -8.05 -15.79 31.51
CA TYR A 215 -6.93 -16.36 32.28
C TYR A 215 -6.32 -15.39 33.31
N ASN A 216 -6.92 -14.20 33.54
CA ASN A 216 -6.41 -13.15 34.42
C ASN A 216 -4.96 -12.72 34.13
N MET A 217 -4.58 -12.70 32.83
CA MET A 217 -3.21 -12.39 32.39
C MET A 217 -3.04 -10.95 31.88
N THR A 218 -4.08 -10.11 31.95
CA THR A 218 -4.07 -8.74 31.41
C THR A 218 -2.99 -7.86 32.04
N GLU A 219 -2.78 -7.95 33.37
CA GLU A 219 -1.77 -7.15 34.06
C GLU A 219 -0.36 -7.52 33.63
N LYS A 220 -0.05 -8.82 33.61
CA LYS A 220 1.26 -9.34 33.17
C LYS A 220 1.55 -9.00 31.69
N TYR A 221 0.54 -9.06 30.83
CA TYR A 221 0.67 -8.65 29.43
C TYR A 221 0.93 -7.16 29.31
N SER A 222 0.20 -6.34 30.08
CA SER A 222 0.37 -4.89 30.12
C SER A 222 1.79 -4.47 30.55
N GLU A 223 2.37 -5.14 31.55
CA GLU A 223 3.77 -4.92 31.95
C GLU A 223 4.77 -5.21 30.80
N GLY A 224 4.51 -6.27 30.03
CA GLY A 224 5.29 -6.57 28.83
C GLY A 224 5.19 -5.51 27.76
N LEU A 225 3.98 -5.05 27.49
CA LEU A 225 3.68 -3.98 26.53
C LEU A 225 4.29 -2.64 26.95
N GLU A 226 4.23 -2.30 28.25
CA GLU A 226 4.85 -1.09 28.79
C GLU A 226 6.36 -1.06 28.54
N LYS A 227 7.06 -2.20 28.66
CA LYS A 227 8.49 -2.31 28.32
C LYS A 227 8.75 -2.02 26.84
N LYS A 228 7.90 -2.52 25.95
CA LYS A 228 7.98 -2.24 24.51
C LYS A 228 7.74 -0.74 24.22
N ILE A 229 6.73 -0.13 24.84
CA ILE A 229 6.45 1.32 24.72
C ILE A 229 7.63 2.16 25.20
N LYS A 230 8.20 1.84 26.37
CA LYS A 230 9.39 2.54 26.89
C LYS A 230 10.62 2.37 25.98
N ALA A 231 10.76 1.22 25.32
CA ALA A 231 11.83 1.02 24.34
C ALA A 231 11.62 1.92 23.11
N VAL A 232 10.41 2.05 22.59
CA VAL A 232 10.08 2.99 21.49
C VAL A 232 10.40 4.42 21.89
N GLU A 233 9.92 4.85 23.07
CA GLU A 233 10.19 6.20 23.61
C GLU A 233 11.69 6.50 23.68
N LYS A 234 12.46 5.62 24.30
CA LYS A 234 13.91 5.77 24.42
C LYS A 234 14.62 5.91 23.07
N HIS A 235 14.25 5.04 22.11
CA HIS A 235 14.87 5.07 20.78
C HIS A 235 14.41 6.27 19.96
N ALA A 236 13.16 6.72 20.10
CA ALA A 236 12.67 7.94 19.48
C ALA A 236 13.41 9.18 19.99
N ILE A 237 13.61 9.30 21.32
CA ILE A 237 14.40 10.40 21.91
C ILE A 237 15.83 10.41 21.36
N VAL A 238 16.48 9.24 21.27
CA VAL A 238 17.84 9.14 20.72
C VAL A 238 17.88 9.55 19.25
N ALA A 239 16.87 9.16 18.46
CA ALA A 239 16.77 9.52 17.05
C ALA A 239 16.58 11.04 16.86
N GLU A 240 15.68 11.65 17.62
CA GLU A 240 15.46 13.10 17.57
C GLU A 240 16.68 13.89 18.06
N PHE A 241 17.31 13.45 19.13
CA PHE A 241 18.53 14.08 19.62
C PHE A 241 19.67 14.02 18.58
N ALA A 242 19.88 12.85 17.96
CA ALA A 242 20.89 12.71 16.92
C ALA A 242 20.59 13.61 15.70
N ASN A 243 19.33 13.66 15.27
CA ASN A 243 18.88 14.55 14.20
C ASN A 243 19.14 16.02 14.55
N ALA A 244 18.74 16.44 15.74
CA ALA A 244 18.97 17.80 16.23
C ALA A 244 20.45 18.15 16.25
N VAL A 245 21.32 17.28 16.77
CA VAL A 245 22.76 17.54 16.82
C VAL A 245 23.34 17.77 15.43
N PHE A 246 23.06 16.91 14.46
CA PHE A 246 23.63 17.05 13.12
C PHE A 246 23.05 18.26 12.35
N VAL A 247 21.74 18.44 12.40
CA VAL A 247 21.07 19.54 11.67
C VAL A 247 21.39 20.89 12.31
N CYS A 248 21.29 21.02 13.65
CA CYS A 248 21.61 22.26 14.33
C CYS A 248 23.10 22.63 14.18
N SER A 249 24.01 21.64 14.25
CA SER A 249 25.43 21.91 14.02
C SER A 249 25.69 22.48 12.61
N ALA A 250 25.05 21.90 11.58
CA ALA A 250 25.16 22.39 10.22
C ALA A 250 24.57 23.82 10.07
N GLN A 251 23.43 24.09 10.70
CA GLN A 251 22.81 25.42 10.70
C GLN A 251 23.64 26.46 11.46
N MET A 252 24.29 26.06 12.59
CA MET A 252 25.19 26.93 13.32
C MET A 252 26.42 27.30 12.48
N ILE A 253 26.97 26.36 11.72
CA ILE A 253 28.09 26.63 10.81
C ILE A 253 27.70 27.66 9.75
N LEU A 254 26.48 27.57 9.17
CA LEU A 254 26.03 28.61 8.25
C LEU A 254 26.04 30.01 8.91
N LYS A 255 25.62 30.11 10.18
CA LYS A 255 25.65 31.38 10.91
C LYS A 255 27.07 31.92 11.14
N LEU A 256 28.09 31.04 11.26
CA LEU A 256 29.48 31.48 11.31
C LEU A 256 29.91 32.22 10.04
N GLY A 257 29.29 31.93 8.91
CA GLY A 257 29.50 32.66 7.66
C GLY A 257 29.20 34.16 7.78
N ILE A 258 28.20 34.55 8.59
CA ILE A 258 27.90 35.97 8.86
C ILE A 258 29.07 36.59 9.63
N GLY A 259 29.61 35.87 10.62
CA GLY A 259 30.77 36.32 11.39
C GLY A 259 32.04 36.50 10.54
N THR A 260 32.32 35.53 9.63
CA THR A 260 33.46 35.63 8.72
C THR A 260 33.33 36.78 7.73
N VAL A 261 32.13 37.04 7.20
CA VAL A 261 31.84 38.19 6.38
C VAL A 261 32.02 39.49 7.16
N ALA A 262 31.57 39.55 8.41
CA ALA A 262 31.77 40.73 9.28
C ALA A 262 33.26 41.00 9.53
N VAL A 263 34.05 39.97 9.86
CA VAL A 263 35.51 40.15 10.13
C VAL A 263 36.27 40.56 8.87
N VAL A 264 36.07 39.85 7.74
CA VAL A 264 36.74 40.16 6.47
C VAL A 264 36.29 41.55 5.97
N GLY A 265 34.99 41.82 6.01
CA GLY A 265 34.45 43.10 5.58
C GLY A 265 34.92 44.29 6.40
N SER A 266 34.98 44.15 7.73
CA SER A 266 35.55 45.19 8.60
C SER A 266 37.01 45.47 8.26
N SER A 267 37.83 44.43 8.02
CA SER A 267 39.23 44.59 7.62
C SER A 267 39.37 45.32 6.28
N LEU A 268 38.55 44.99 5.29
CA LEU A 268 38.54 45.65 3.98
C LEU A 268 38.03 47.08 4.06
N LEU A 269 37.04 47.35 4.90
CA LEU A 269 36.48 48.67 5.13
C LEU A 269 37.53 49.62 5.77
N VAL A 270 38.25 49.15 6.79
CA VAL A 270 39.33 49.93 7.44
C VAL A 270 40.46 50.25 6.47
N LYS A 271 40.76 49.36 5.52
CA LYS A 271 41.72 49.59 4.44
C LYS A 271 41.21 50.51 3.34
N GLY A 272 39.93 50.90 3.36
CA GLY A 272 39.32 51.72 2.32
C GLY A 272 39.10 50.98 1.00
N GLU A 273 39.16 49.62 0.98
CA GLU A 273 39.03 48.81 -0.23
C GLU A 273 37.55 48.52 -0.60
N ILE A 274 36.63 48.71 0.34
CA ILE A 274 35.18 48.60 0.13
C ILE A 274 34.47 49.79 0.79
N THR A 275 33.26 50.09 0.29
CA THR A 275 32.41 51.12 0.90
C THR A 275 31.58 50.57 2.07
N VAL A 276 31.18 51.45 3.01
CA VAL A 276 30.23 51.12 4.08
C VAL A 276 28.96 50.48 3.54
N LEU A 277 28.46 50.98 2.44
CA LEU A 277 27.26 50.49 1.78
C LEU A 277 27.44 49.07 1.26
N THR A 278 28.56 48.76 0.61
CA THR A 278 28.92 47.38 0.17
C THR A 278 28.98 46.42 1.33
N PHE A 279 29.65 46.83 2.42
CA PHE A 279 29.74 46.00 3.62
C PHE A 279 28.37 45.67 4.21
N PHE A 280 27.53 46.72 4.36
CA PHE A 280 26.18 46.55 4.90
C PHE A 280 25.29 45.67 4.00
N MET A 281 25.39 45.84 2.69
CA MET A 281 24.69 45.02 1.71
C MET A 281 25.06 43.54 1.85
N PHE A 282 26.38 43.22 1.95
CA PHE A 282 26.82 41.83 2.12
C PHE A 282 26.24 41.21 3.38
N LEU A 283 26.23 41.89 4.51
CA LEU A 283 25.66 41.40 5.77
C LEU A 283 24.15 41.08 5.60
N LEU A 284 23.40 41.96 4.95
CA LEU A 284 21.96 41.74 4.71
C LEU A 284 21.71 40.57 3.77
N VAL A 285 22.42 40.54 2.63
CA VAL A 285 22.22 39.48 1.62
C VAL A 285 22.60 38.12 2.20
N VAL A 286 23.73 38.02 2.89
CA VAL A 286 24.22 36.75 3.46
C VAL A 286 23.27 36.23 4.53
N THR A 287 22.72 37.10 5.37
CA THR A 287 21.73 36.71 6.38
C THR A 287 20.48 36.09 5.72
N ARG A 288 19.97 36.70 4.66
CA ARG A 288 18.79 36.19 3.94
C ARG A 288 19.09 34.98 3.08
N MET A 289 20.27 34.91 2.46
CA MET A 289 20.69 33.81 1.59
C MET A 289 20.79 32.48 2.33
N TYR A 290 21.11 32.49 3.62
CA TYR A 290 21.22 31.25 4.41
C TYR A 290 19.86 30.67 4.82
N GLU A 291 18.76 31.43 4.85
CA GLU A 291 17.43 30.92 5.23
C GLU A 291 16.97 29.75 4.36
N PRO A 292 16.97 29.81 3.01
CA PRO A 292 16.62 28.69 2.16
C PRO A 292 17.53 27.46 2.36
N LEU A 293 18.83 27.70 2.65
CA LEU A 293 19.78 26.61 2.92
C LEU A 293 19.54 25.94 4.26
N GLN A 294 19.15 26.68 5.30
CA GLN A 294 18.80 26.10 6.61
C GLN A 294 17.59 25.16 6.47
N ILE A 295 16.56 25.58 5.72
CA ILE A 295 15.39 24.75 5.40
C ILE A 295 15.82 23.53 4.56
N ALA A 296 16.68 23.72 3.56
CA ALA A 296 17.22 22.66 2.73
C ALA A 296 17.98 21.59 3.53
N LEU A 297 18.82 22.00 4.50
CA LEU A 297 19.57 21.10 5.39
C LEU A 297 18.64 20.31 6.32
N GLN A 298 17.60 20.95 6.86
CA GLN A 298 16.58 20.30 7.67
C GLN A 298 15.82 19.24 6.86
N ASN A 299 15.42 19.59 5.66
CA ASN A 299 14.67 18.71 4.78
C ASN A 299 15.54 17.58 4.21
N LEU A 300 16.85 17.76 4.08
CA LEU A 300 17.74 16.73 3.53
C LEU A 300 17.70 15.44 4.35
N ALA A 301 17.65 15.53 5.68
CA ALA A 301 17.53 14.37 6.55
C ALA A 301 16.21 13.60 6.30
N ALA A 302 15.10 14.32 6.14
CA ALA A 302 13.80 13.75 5.82
C ALA A 302 13.76 13.13 4.40
N ILE A 303 14.39 13.77 3.41
CA ILE A 303 14.51 13.25 2.03
C ILE A 303 15.26 11.92 1.99
N ILE A 304 16.28 11.75 2.85
CA ILE A 304 17.03 10.49 2.93
C ILE A 304 16.12 9.34 3.37
N SER A 305 15.17 9.59 4.27
CA SER A 305 14.23 8.56 4.73
C SER A 305 13.17 8.20 3.68
N LEU A 306 12.85 9.13 2.76
CA LEU A 306 11.89 8.86 1.67
C LEU A 306 12.35 7.76 0.71
N ASP A 307 13.65 7.54 0.55
CA ASP A 307 14.19 6.53 -0.36
C ASP A 307 13.67 5.12 -0.01
N ALA A 308 13.54 4.81 1.29
CA ALA A 308 12.98 3.54 1.75
C ALA A 308 11.48 3.40 1.40
N ASN A 309 10.70 4.46 1.58
CA ASN A 309 9.27 4.48 1.27
C ASN A 309 9.03 4.34 -0.25
N CYS A 310 9.84 5.04 -1.05
CA CYS A 310 9.79 4.93 -2.51
C CYS A 310 10.13 3.51 -2.99
N LYS A 311 11.12 2.84 -2.37
CA LYS A 311 11.49 1.47 -2.73
C LYS A 311 10.38 0.46 -2.43
N ARG A 312 9.72 0.56 -1.26
CA ARG A 312 8.58 -0.31 -0.95
C ARG A 312 7.44 -0.13 -1.95
N MET A 313 7.16 1.10 -2.34
CA MET A 313 6.16 1.39 -3.35
C MET A 313 6.56 0.86 -4.74
N ASP A 314 7.81 1.06 -5.13
CA ASP A 314 8.34 0.57 -6.42
C ASP A 314 8.33 -0.96 -6.49
N GLU A 315 8.56 -1.65 -5.37
CA GLU A 315 8.42 -3.11 -5.25
C GLU A 315 7.00 -3.58 -5.60
N ILE A 316 5.97 -2.88 -5.14
CA ILE A 316 4.57 -3.19 -5.50
C ILE A 316 4.31 -2.87 -6.98
N LEU A 317 4.73 -1.69 -7.45
CA LEU A 317 4.46 -1.22 -8.81
C LEU A 317 5.21 -2.04 -9.88
N SER A 318 6.39 -2.54 -9.56
CA SER A 318 7.22 -3.35 -10.46
C SER A 318 6.88 -4.84 -10.44
N HIS A 319 6.03 -5.29 -9.49
CA HIS A 319 5.64 -6.70 -9.43
C HIS A 319 4.92 -7.13 -10.72
N GLU A 320 5.17 -8.35 -11.16
CA GLU A 320 4.53 -8.91 -12.35
C GLU A 320 3.01 -9.01 -12.18
N GLU A 321 2.26 -8.61 -13.21
CA GLU A 321 0.81 -8.72 -13.25
C GLU A 321 0.42 -10.06 -13.87
N GLN A 322 -0.66 -10.64 -13.38
CA GLN A 322 -1.31 -11.72 -14.11
C GLN A 322 -2.01 -11.13 -15.34
N THR A 323 -1.53 -11.49 -16.51
CA THR A 323 -2.08 -11.06 -17.78
C THR A 323 -2.72 -12.24 -18.52
N GLY A 324 -3.60 -11.96 -19.45
CA GLY A 324 -4.24 -12.97 -20.28
C GLY A 324 -5.18 -12.36 -21.31
N SER A 325 -5.76 -13.20 -22.14
CA SER A 325 -6.77 -12.81 -23.13
C SER A 325 -8.10 -12.48 -22.46
N ASP A 326 -8.76 -11.42 -22.91
CA ASP A 326 -10.14 -11.10 -22.52
C ASP A 326 -11.19 -12.02 -23.14
N LYS A 327 -10.78 -12.93 -24.05
CA LYS A 327 -11.67 -13.85 -24.75
C LYS A 327 -11.68 -15.21 -24.07
N LEU A 328 -12.86 -15.76 -23.89
CA LEU A 328 -13.11 -17.13 -23.42
C LEU A 328 -13.33 -18.02 -24.64
N ASP A 329 -12.37 -18.91 -24.93
CA ASP A 329 -12.42 -19.84 -26.08
C ASP A 329 -12.72 -21.29 -25.60
N ASN A 330 -13.34 -21.45 -24.42
CA ASN A 330 -13.66 -22.75 -23.86
C ASN A 330 -14.78 -23.47 -24.62
N LYS A 331 -14.59 -24.77 -24.91
CA LYS A 331 -15.57 -25.67 -25.51
C LYS A 331 -16.16 -26.58 -24.43
N GLY A 332 -17.04 -26.03 -23.62
CA GLY A 332 -17.59 -26.70 -22.44
C GLY A 332 -16.92 -26.24 -21.14
N TYR A 333 -17.15 -27.00 -20.05
CA TYR A 333 -16.77 -26.61 -18.69
C TYR A 333 -16.05 -27.71 -17.93
N ASP A 334 -15.43 -28.67 -18.64
CA ASP A 334 -14.55 -29.67 -18.01
C ASP A 334 -13.33 -28.99 -17.44
N ILE A 335 -12.95 -29.33 -16.21
CA ILE A 335 -11.70 -28.86 -15.61
C ILE A 335 -10.70 -30.01 -15.68
N THR A 336 -9.61 -29.83 -16.42
CA THR A 336 -8.56 -30.85 -16.57
C THR A 336 -7.25 -30.35 -16.01
N PHE A 337 -6.68 -31.12 -15.10
CA PHE A 337 -5.32 -31.02 -14.61
C PHE A 337 -4.45 -32.06 -15.33
N ASP A 338 -3.34 -31.60 -15.90
CA ASP A 338 -2.42 -32.44 -16.66
C ASP A 338 -0.98 -32.22 -16.15
N HIS A 339 -0.47 -33.20 -15.40
CA HIS A 339 0.87 -33.21 -14.77
C HIS A 339 1.21 -31.93 -14.00
N VAL A 340 0.26 -31.42 -13.19
CA VAL A 340 0.38 -30.15 -12.51
C VAL A 340 1.27 -30.28 -11.27
N ALA A 341 2.29 -29.39 -11.19
CA ALA A 341 3.13 -29.19 -10.01
C ALA A 341 3.03 -27.75 -9.52
N PHE A 342 3.10 -27.57 -8.20
CA PHE A 342 2.99 -26.25 -7.58
C PHE A 342 3.66 -26.20 -6.20
N SER A 343 4.27 -25.02 -5.91
CA SER A 343 4.91 -24.69 -4.64
C SER A 343 4.52 -23.28 -4.20
N TYR A 344 4.13 -23.10 -2.94
CA TYR A 344 3.91 -21.74 -2.38
C TYR A 344 5.22 -20.99 -2.16
N LYS A 345 6.29 -21.71 -1.83
CA LYS A 345 7.67 -21.23 -1.70
C LYS A 345 8.57 -22.17 -2.48
N SER A 346 9.68 -21.66 -2.97
CA SER A 346 10.63 -22.42 -3.81
C SER A 346 11.17 -23.72 -3.19
N GLU A 347 11.05 -23.89 -1.87
CA GLU A 347 11.62 -25.03 -1.13
C GLU A 347 10.58 -26.08 -0.69
N GLU A 348 9.28 -25.80 -0.80
CA GLU A 348 8.23 -26.71 -0.30
C GLU A 348 7.19 -27.00 -1.39
N GLN A 349 7.37 -28.13 -2.06
CA GLN A 349 6.46 -28.57 -3.12
C GLN A 349 5.17 -29.13 -2.53
N VAL A 350 4.03 -28.50 -2.83
CA VAL A 350 2.70 -28.90 -2.34
C VAL A 350 2.01 -29.85 -3.31
N LEU A 351 2.14 -29.62 -4.62
CA LEU A 351 1.67 -30.52 -5.66
C LEU A 351 2.85 -30.94 -6.52
N SER A 352 3.04 -32.25 -6.74
CA SER A 352 4.19 -32.77 -7.47
C SER A 352 3.83 -33.31 -8.86
N ASP A 353 2.65 -33.93 -8.99
CA ASP A 353 2.16 -34.51 -10.25
C ASP A 353 0.66 -34.82 -10.12
N VAL A 354 -0.17 -33.80 -10.35
CA VAL A 354 -1.62 -33.93 -10.24
C VAL A 354 -2.25 -33.98 -11.63
N SER A 355 -2.90 -35.11 -11.95
CA SER A 355 -3.60 -35.32 -13.21
C SER A 355 -4.98 -35.92 -12.95
N PHE A 356 -6.04 -35.20 -13.33
CA PHE A 356 -7.42 -35.64 -13.31
C PHE A 356 -8.29 -34.70 -14.14
N THR A 357 -9.53 -35.15 -14.44
CA THR A 357 -10.55 -34.32 -15.09
C THR A 357 -11.83 -34.33 -14.27
N ALA A 358 -12.34 -33.15 -13.91
CA ALA A 358 -13.72 -32.95 -13.45
C ALA A 358 -14.58 -32.64 -14.66
N LYS A 359 -15.49 -33.56 -15.03
CA LYS A 359 -16.29 -33.45 -16.23
C LYS A 359 -17.46 -32.49 -16.06
N GLN A 360 -17.87 -31.89 -17.15
CA GLN A 360 -19.04 -31.03 -17.21
C GLN A 360 -20.29 -31.77 -16.74
N GLY A 361 -21.07 -31.14 -15.87
CA GLY A 361 -22.31 -31.69 -15.33
C GLY A 361 -22.11 -32.77 -14.26
N GLU A 362 -20.86 -33.12 -13.90
CA GLU A 362 -20.54 -34.06 -12.82
C GLU A 362 -20.07 -33.32 -11.54
N ILE A 363 -20.32 -33.94 -10.41
CA ILE A 363 -19.82 -33.50 -9.10
C ILE A 363 -18.55 -34.30 -8.80
N THR A 364 -17.42 -33.62 -8.79
CA THR A 364 -16.10 -34.21 -8.42
C THR A 364 -15.70 -33.78 -7.02
N ALA A 365 -15.49 -34.73 -6.11
CA ALA A 365 -15.03 -34.49 -4.75
C ALA A 365 -13.52 -34.68 -4.60
N LEU A 366 -12.84 -33.68 -4.06
CA LEU A 366 -11.44 -33.76 -3.62
C LEU A 366 -11.40 -34.18 -2.15
N ILE A 367 -10.79 -35.31 -1.85
CA ILE A 367 -10.63 -35.82 -0.48
C ILE A 367 -9.17 -36.18 -0.20
N GLY A 368 -8.85 -36.46 1.04
CA GLY A 368 -7.50 -36.86 1.46
C GLY A 368 -7.09 -36.24 2.81
N PRO A 369 -5.95 -36.62 3.33
CA PRO A 369 -5.44 -36.09 4.60
C PRO A 369 -5.23 -34.58 4.56
N SER A 370 -5.17 -33.95 5.75
CA SER A 370 -4.80 -32.54 5.85
C SER A 370 -3.40 -32.31 5.27
N GLY A 371 -3.21 -31.21 4.53
CA GLY A 371 -1.95 -30.96 3.82
C GLY A 371 -1.81 -31.68 2.46
N GLY A 372 -2.75 -32.52 2.04
CA GLY A 372 -2.68 -33.27 0.77
C GLY A 372 -2.82 -32.43 -0.51
N GLY A 373 -3.03 -31.11 -0.40
CA GLY A 373 -3.10 -30.19 -1.55
C GLY A 373 -4.50 -29.90 -2.08
N LYS A 374 -5.59 -30.32 -1.43
CA LYS A 374 -6.98 -30.15 -1.88
C LYS A 374 -7.37 -28.69 -2.16
N THR A 375 -7.17 -27.82 -1.19
CA THR A 375 -7.45 -26.38 -1.31
C THR A 375 -6.55 -25.71 -2.37
N THR A 376 -5.31 -26.21 -2.51
CA THR A 376 -4.38 -25.74 -3.54
C THR A 376 -4.90 -26.07 -4.94
N VAL A 377 -5.43 -27.27 -5.17
CA VAL A 377 -6.02 -27.67 -6.44
C VAL A 377 -7.21 -26.76 -6.80
N ALA A 378 -8.14 -26.51 -5.87
CA ALA A 378 -9.27 -25.61 -6.13
C ALA A 378 -8.82 -24.16 -6.44
N ARG A 379 -7.81 -23.66 -5.72
CA ARG A 379 -7.26 -22.32 -5.96
C ARG A 379 -6.55 -22.20 -7.31
N LEU A 380 -5.86 -23.25 -7.75
CA LEU A 380 -5.23 -23.31 -9.07
C LEU A 380 -6.26 -23.41 -10.19
N ALA A 381 -7.37 -24.16 -9.98
CA ALA A 381 -8.46 -24.22 -10.94
C ALA A 381 -9.06 -22.83 -11.23
N ALA A 382 -9.17 -21.99 -10.20
CA ALA A 382 -9.64 -20.60 -10.29
C ALA A 382 -8.53 -19.60 -10.69
N ARG A 383 -7.32 -20.06 -10.96
CA ARG A 383 -6.14 -19.21 -11.25
C ARG A 383 -5.86 -18.16 -10.18
N PHE A 384 -6.09 -18.46 -8.90
CA PHE A 384 -5.63 -17.60 -7.80
C PHE A 384 -4.10 -17.63 -7.68
N TRP A 385 -3.48 -18.69 -8.18
CA TRP A 385 -2.05 -18.87 -8.41
C TRP A 385 -1.83 -19.47 -9.78
N ASP A 386 -0.68 -19.22 -10.37
CA ASP A 386 -0.22 -19.91 -11.55
C ASP A 386 0.57 -21.15 -11.13
N ASN A 387 0.43 -22.26 -11.86
CA ASN A 387 1.15 -23.51 -11.60
C ASN A 387 2.61 -23.43 -12.07
N ASP A 388 3.52 -24.14 -11.40
CA ASP A 388 4.95 -24.16 -11.76
C ASP A 388 5.19 -25.04 -13.00
N LYS A 389 4.48 -26.17 -13.12
CA LYS A 389 4.59 -27.13 -14.24
C LYS A 389 3.23 -27.73 -14.57
N GLY A 390 3.13 -28.31 -15.78
CA GLY A 390 1.90 -28.92 -16.25
C GLY A 390 0.93 -27.89 -16.83
N LYS A 391 -0.29 -28.33 -17.07
CA LYS A 391 -1.32 -27.50 -17.68
C LYS A 391 -2.68 -27.69 -16.98
N ILE A 392 -3.41 -26.60 -16.78
CA ILE A 392 -4.78 -26.61 -16.31
C ILE A 392 -5.67 -26.02 -17.39
N THR A 393 -6.75 -26.74 -17.74
CA THR A 393 -7.67 -26.27 -18.79
C THR A 393 -9.11 -26.29 -18.32
N VAL A 394 -9.91 -25.37 -18.86
CA VAL A 394 -11.37 -25.33 -18.75
C VAL A 394 -11.96 -25.45 -20.14
N GLY A 395 -12.68 -26.55 -20.42
CA GLY A 395 -13.21 -26.84 -21.75
C GLY A 395 -12.11 -26.81 -22.84
N GLY A 396 -10.92 -27.28 -22.54
CA GLY A 396 -9.74 -27.27 -23.42
C GLY A 396 -8.97 -25.94 -23.49
N MET A 397 -9.51 -24.83 -22.99
CA MET A 397 -8.87 -23.53 -22.90
C MET A 397 -7.90 -23.53 -21.72
N ASN A 398 -6.63 -23.14 -21.95
CA ASN A 398 -5.63 -23.06 -20.87
C ASN A 398 -5.92 -21.87 -19.96
N VAL A 399 -6.06 -22.10 -18.66
CA VAL A 399 -6.38 -21.05 -17.68
C VAL A 399 -5.28 -19.99 -17.58
N ALA A 400 -4.01 -20.35 -17.83
CA ALA A 400 -2.90 -19.41 -17.78
C ALA A 400 -2.92 -18.34 -18.89
N ASP A 401 -3.63 -18.61 -20.00
CA ASP A 401 -3.68 -17.71 -21.16
C ASP A 401 -4.84 -16.72 -21.10
N VAL A 402 -5.71 -16.80 -20.08
CA VAL A 402 -6.94 -16.00 -19.94
C VAL A 402 -6.80 -15.01 -18.80
N ASP A 403 -7.31 -13.79 -18.96
CA ASP A 403 -7.37 -12.81 -17.87
C ASP A 403 -8.09 -13.40 -16.64
N PRO A 404 -7.51 -13.30 -15.42
CA PRO A 404 -8.10 -13.93 -14.23
C PRO A 404 -9.52 -13.47 -13.91
N GLU A 405 -9.88 -12.21 -14.15
CA GLU A 405 -11.23 -11.71 -13.89
C GLU A 405 -12.24 -12.30 -14.92
N LYS A 406 -11.79 -12.49 -16.16
CA LYS A 406 -12.61 -13.15 -17.19
C LYS A 406 -12.77 -14.63 -16.90
N LEU A 407 -11.70 -15.31 -16.51
CA LEU A 407 -11.78 -16.71 -16.10
C LEU A 407 -12.74 -16.89 -14.91
N LEU A 408 -12.63 -16.04 -13.89
CA LEU A 408 -13.51 -16.07 -12.72
C LEU A 408 -14.97 -15.79 -13.02
N SER A 409 -15.32 -15.22 -14.18
CA SER A 409 -16.72 -15.12 -14.61
C SER A 409 -17.38 -16.49 -14.84
N LEU A 410 -16.58 -17.54 -15.14
CA LEU A 410 -17.06 -18.92 -15.28
C LEU A 410 -17.28 -19.64 -13.96
N TYR A 411 -16.85 -19.09 -12.83
CA TYR A 411 -16.86 -19.73 -11.53
C TYR A 411 -17.79 -19.05 -10.52
N SER A 412 -18.59 -19.80 -9.80
CA SER A 412 -19.17 -19.41 -8.51
C SER A 412 -18.40 -20.14 -7.41
N ILE A 413 -17.90 -19.40 -6.41
CA ILE A 413 -17.04 -19.95 -5.36
C ILE A 413 -17.75 -19.76 -4.02
N VAL A 414 -17.94 -20.86 -3.29
CA VAL A 414 -18.44 -20.87 -1.92
C VAL A 414 -17.28 -21.26 -0.99
N PHE A 415 -16.75 -20.27 -0.27
CA PHE A 415 -15.62 -20.48 0.63
C PHE A 415 -16.07 -21.02 1.99
N GLN A 416 -15.17 -21.69 2.68
CA GLN A 416 -15.35 -22.13 4.07
C GLN A 416 -15.51 -20.92 5.00
N ASP A 417 -14.58 -19.97 4.91
CA ASP A 417 -14.62 -18.71 5.64
C ASP A 417 -15.27 -17.63 4.78
N VAL A 418 -16.51 -17.28 5.12
CA VAL A 418 -17.28 -16.29 4.39
C VAL A 418 -16.86 -14.88 4.79
N THR A 419 -16.34 -14.12 3.84
CA THR A 419 -16.06 -12.70 4.00
C THR A 419 -17.25 -11.85 3.57
N LEU A 420 -17.74 -11.00 4.47
CA LEU A 420 -18.81 -10.05 4.21
C LEU A 420 -18.30 -8.62 4.35
N PHE A 421 -18.90 -7.72 3.60
CA PHE A 421 -18.55 -6.30 3.65
C PHE A 421 -19.45 -5.56 4.65
N ASN A 422 -18.90 -4.54 5.29
CA ASN A 422 -19.69 -3.63 6.13
C ASN A 422 -20.68 -2.83 5.26
N ASN A 423 -21.76 -3.46 4.93
CA ASN A 423 -22.83 -2.95 4.07
C ASN A 423 -24.15 -3.67 4.42
N THR A 424 -25.21 -3.38 3.69
CA THR A 424 -26.53 -4.03 3.89
C THR A 424 -26.50 -5.50 3.43
N VAL A 425 -27.47 -6.29 3.88
CA VAL A 425 -27.68 -7.66 3.42
C VAL A 425 -27.85 -7.67 1.89
N MET A 426 -28.70 -6.79 1.35
CA MET A 426 -28.97 -6.64 -0.08
C MET A 426 -27.70 -6.46 -0.88
N GLU A 427 -26.87 -5.48 -0.51
CA GLU A 427 -25.63 -5.15 -1.22
C GLU A 427 -24.57 -6.26 -1.08
N ASN A 428 -24.55 -6.97 0.05
CA ASN A 428 -23.68 -8.12 0.20
C ASN A 428 -24.03 -9.26 -0.74
N ILE A 429 -25.31 -9.51 -1.01
CA ILE A 429 -25.73 -10.52 -2.00
C ILE A 429 -25.48 -10.02 -3.43
N ARG A 430 -25.73 -8.72 -3.70
CA ARG A 430 -25.51 -8.08 -5.02
C ARG A 430 -24.08 -8.18 -5.54
N ILE A 431 -23.09 -8.45 -4.67
CA ILE A 431 -21.70 -8.74 -5.06
C ILE A 431 -21.64 -9.91 -6.05
N GLY A 432 -22.55 -10.86 -5.99
CA GLY A 432 -22.63 -11.98 -6.96
C GLY A 432 -22.81 -11.52 -8.41
N ARG A 433 -23.61 -10.47 -8.64
CA ARG A 433 -23.81 -9.81 -9.95
C ARG A 433 -24.17 -8.34 -9.74
N LYS A 434 -23.23 -7.46 -10.04
CA LYS A 434 -23.29 -6.02 -9.72
C LYS A 434 -24.52 -5.31 -10.30
N ASP A 435 -24.95 -5.70 -11.50
CA ASP A 435 -26.05 -5.06 -12.23
C ASP A 435 -27.41 -5.75 -11.97
N ALA A 436 -27.50 -6.60 -10.94
CA ALA A 436 -28.74 -7.29 -10.57
C ALA A 436 -29.76 -6.32 -9.96
N THR A 437 -31.03 -6.49 -10.33
CA THR A 437 -32.13 -5.74 -9.71
C THR A 437 -32.40 -6.25 -8.29
N ASP A 438 -33.15 -5.48 -7.50
CA ASP A 438 -33.51 -5.88 -6.14
C ASP A 438 -34.34 -7.18 -6.15
N GLU A 439 -35.21 -7.36 -7.13
CA GLU A 439 -36.04 -8.56 -7.30
C GLU A 439 -35.17 -9.79 -7.59
N GLU A 440 -34.16 -9.68 -8.43
CA GLU A 440 -33.21 -10.77 -8.72
C GLU A 440 -32.38 -11.13 -7.48
N VAL A 441 -31.94 -10.14 -6.72
CA VAL A 441 -31.21 -10.35 -5.47
C VAL A 441 -32.07 -11.08 -4.46
N MET A 442 -33.32 -10.63 -4.26
CA MET A 442 -34.27 -11.29 -3.37
C MET A 442 -34.64 -12.71 -3.84
N ALA A 443 -34.76 -12.94 -5.15
CA ALA A 443 -35.00 -14.28 -5.70
C ALA A 443 -33.84 -15.23 -5.39
N ALA A 444 -32.58 -14.80 -5.59
CA ALA A 444 -31.40 -15.58 -5.22
C ALA A 444 -31.32 -15.85 -3.73
N ALA A 445 -31.67 -14.85 -2.92
CA ALA A 445 -31.71 -14.95 -1.46
C ALA A 445 -32.75 -15.95 -0.94
N ARG A 446 -33.94 -16.06 -1.60
CA ARG A 446 -34.94 -17.07 -1.30
C ARG A 446 -34.43 -18.47 -1.52
N LEU A 447 -33.74 -18.71 -2.65
CA LEU A 447 -33.14 -20.01 -2.95
C LEU A 447 -32.10 -20.43 -1.91
N ALA A 448 -31.48 -19.47 -1.26
CA ALA A 448 -30.50 -19.68 -0.18
C ALA A 448 -31.12 -19.57 1.25
N HIS A 449 -32.45 -19.55 1.38
CA HIS A 449 -33.17 -19.41 2.65
C HIS A 449 -32.73 -18.19 3.51
N CYS A 450 -32.40 -17.07 2.86
CA CYS A 450 -32.01 -15.85 3.58
C CYS A 450 -33.23 -15.09 4.17
N GLU A 451 -34.45 -15.25 3.61
CA GLU A 451 -35.65 -14.55 4.08
C GLU A 451 -35.94 -14.80 5.57
N ASP A 452 -35.72 -16.04 6.05
CA ASP A 452 -36.06 -16.47 7.41
C ASP A 452 -35.39 -15.63 8.51
N PHE A 453 -34.17 -15.16 8.27
CA PHE A 453 -33.47 -14.30 9.22
C PHE A 453 -33.58 -12.82 8.87
N VAL A 454 -33.62 -12.47 7.57
CA VAL A 454 -33.72 -11.08 7.11
C VAL A 454 -35.03 -10.43 7.56
N GLU A 455 -36.15 -11.17 7.50
CA GLU A 455 -37.47 -10.68 7.96
C GLU A 455 -37.50 -10.35 9.46
N LYS A 456 -36.60 -10.89 10.26
CA LYS A 456 -36.44 -10.62 11.69
C LYS A 456 -35.55 -9.42 12.00
N MET A 457 -34.81 -8.92 11.00
CA MET A 457 -33.93 -7.77 11.16
C MET A 457 -34.70 -6.44 11.15
N PRO A 458 -34.24 -5.40 11.86
CA PRO A 458 -34.97 -4.12 11.98
C PRO A 458 -35.28 -3.47 10.63
N ASP A 459 -34.29 -3.39 9.75
CA ASP A 459 -34.39 -2.76 8.42
C ASP A 459 -34.44 -3.78 7.29
N LYS A 460 -34.75 -5.06 7.62
CA LYS A 460 -34.85 -6.18 6.67
C LYS A 460 -33.65 -6.22 5.71
N TRP A 461 -33.88 -6.19 4.40
CA TRP A 461 -32.84 -6.23 3.37
C TRP A 461 -31.83 -5.08 3.45
N ASN A 462 -32.24 -3.94 4.03
CA ASN A 462 -31.39 -2.76 4.22
C ASN A 462 -30.64 -2.75 5.56
N SER A 463 -30.78 -3.81 6.37
CA SER A 463 -30.05 -3.93 7.63
C SER A 463 -28.55 -4.00 7.38
N MET A 464 -27.79 -3.17 8.07
CA MET A 464 -26.34 -3.21 8.11
C MET A 464 -25.90 -4.44 8.90
N ILE A 465 -24.86 -5.13 8.44
CA ILE A 465 -24.41 -6.40 9.05
C ILE A 465 -23.06 -6.30 9.77
N GLY A 466 -22.55 -5.09 9.93
CA GLY A 466 -21.28 -4.84 10.59
C GLY A 466 -20.04 -5.31 9.81
N GLU A 467 -18.86 -5.11 10.38
CA GLU A 467 -17.61 -5.57 9.79
C GLU A 467 -17.57 -7.10 9.74
N ASN A 468 -17.29 -7.63 8.56
CA ASN A 468 -17.26 -9.08 8.27
C ASN A 468 -18.53 -9.84 8.73
N GLY A 469 -19.68 -9.15 8.77
CA GLY A 469 -20.94 -9.75 9.20
C GLY A 469 -20.95 -10.13 10.69
N SER A 470 -20.34 -9.29 11.53
CA SER A 470 -20.23 -9.53 12.98
C SER A 470 -21.58 -9.67 13.70
N GLU A 471 -22.66 -9.13 13.11
CA GLU A 471 -24.03 -9.22 13.63
C GLU A 471 -24.78 -10.48 13.19
N LEU A 472 -24.14 -11.34 12.37
CA LEU A 472 -24.72 -12.55 11.80
C LEU A 472 -24.11 -13.82 12.42
N SER A 473 -24.91 -14.86 12.54
CA SER A 473 -24.45 -16.22 12.85
C SER A 473 -23.62 -16.80 11.69
N GLY A 474 -22.84 -17.84 11.96
CA GLY A 474 -22.07 -18.54 10.94
C GLY A 474 -22.96 -19.08 9.79
N GLY A 475 -24.14 -19.63 10.12
CA GLY A 475 -25.09 -20.15 9.16
C GLY A 475 -25.72 -19.07 8.27
N GLU A 476 -26.04 -17.90 8.82
CA GLU A 476 -26.56 -16.75 8.06
C GLU A 476 -25.52 -16.18 7.11
N ARG A 477 -24.26 -16.08 7.55
CA ARG A 477 -23.15 -15.69 6.67
C ARG A 477 -22.97 -16.66 5.49
N GLN A 478 -23.06 -17.97 5.77
CA GLN A 478 -22.96 -19.00 4.74
C GLN A 478 -24.11 -18.92 3.73
N ARG A 479 -25.35 -18.69 4.20
CA ARG A 479 -26.50 -18.50 3.31
C ARG A 479 -26.35 -17.29 2.38
N ILE A 480 -25.79 -16.18 2.86
CA ILE A 480 -25.45 -15.02 2.01
C ILE A 480 -24.42 -15.41 0.96
N SER A 481 -23.40 -16.20 1.31
CA SER A 481 -22.39 -16.69 0.34
C SER A 481 -23.02 -17.57 -0.75
N ILE A 482 -23.94 -18.44 -0.37
CA ILE A 482 -24.70 -19.28 -1.31
C ILE A 482 -25.62 -18.41 -2.18
N ALA A 483 -26.30 -17.40 -1.62
CA ALA A 483 -27.11 -16.45 -2.38
C ALA A 483 -26.29 -15.70 -3.44
N ARG A 484 -25.04 -15.31 -3.13
CA ARG A 484 -24.09 -14.75 -4.11
C ARG A 484 -23.83 -15.71 -5.26
N ALA A 485 -23.66 -17.01 -4.95
CA ALA A 485 -23.42 -18.03 -5.96
C ALA A 485 -24.64 -18.27 -6.86
N PHE A 486 -25.85 -18.26 -6.30
CA PHE A 486 -27.10 -18.30 -7.08
C PHE A 486 -27.24 -17.08 -7.99
N LEU A 487 -27.02 -15.88 -7.47
CA LEU A 487 -27.14 -14.63 -8.22
C LEU A 487 -26.14 -14.55 -9.38
N LYS A 488 -24.93 -15.07 -9.17
CA LYS A 488 -23.89 -15.14 -10.21
C LYS A 488 -24.21 -16.15 -11.29
N ASP A 489 -24.83 -17.26 -10.93
CA ASP A 489 -25.28 -18.37 -11.81
C ASP A 489 -24.19 -18.86 -12.78
N ALA A 490 -22.95 -18.98 -12.31
CA ALA A 490 -21.84 -19.44 -13.14
C ALA A 490 -21.93 -20.95 -13.44
N PRO A 491 -21.40 -21.43 -14.60
CA PRO A 491 -21.47 -22.83 -15.03
C PRO A 491 -20.59 -23.78 -14.21
N ILE A 492 -19.57 -23.25 -13.50
CA ILE A 492 -18.66 -24.01 -12.66
C ILE A 492 -18.81 -23.55 -11.21
N ILE A 493 -18.90 -24.52 -10.29
CA ILE A 493 -18.98 -24.25 -8.85
C ILE A 493 -17.75 -24.85 -8.15
N LEU A 494 -17.05 -24.04 -7.41
CA LEU A 494 -16.03 -24.48 -6.46
C LEU A 494 -16.58 -24.34 -5.04
N MET A 495 -16.54 -25.42 -4.27
CA MET A 495 -16.96 -25.41 -2.86
C MET A 495 -15.86 -25.92 -1.95
N ASP A 496 -15.54 -25.13 -0.92
CA ASP A 496 -14.62 -25.50 0.14
C ASP A 496 -15.42 -25.64 1.44
N GLU A 497 -15.69 -26.87 1.85
CA GLU A 497 -16.34 -27.27 3.11
C GLU A 497 -17.49 -26.37 3.61
N ALA A 498 -18.50 -26.13 2.77
CA ALA A 498 -19.57 -25.17 3.01
C ALA A 498 -20.46 -25.43 4.25
N THR A 499 -20.30 -26.55 4.95
CA THR A 499 -21.14 -26.99 6.08
C THR A 499 -20.40 -27.20 7.41
N ALA A 500 -19.13 -26.84 7.50
CA ALA A 500 -18.36 -26.94 8.74
C ALA A 500 -18.85 -25.95 9.81
N SER A 501 -19.06 -26.41 11.03
CA SER A 501 -19.36 -25.57 12.22
C SER A 501 -20.79 -25.00 12.30
N LEU A 502 -21.78 -25.63 11.68
CA LEU A 502 -23.18 -25.17 11.69
C LEU A 502 -24.02 -25.99 12.69
N ASP A 503 -25.06 -25.38 13.22
CA ASP A 503 -26.13 -26.06 13.94
C ASP A 503 -27.01 -26.89 13.00
N VAL A 504 -27.65 -27.93 13.54
CA VAL A 504 -28.37 -28.94 12.74
C VAL A 504 -29.46 -28.34 11.85
N ASP A 505 -30.19 -27.33 12.33
CA ASP A 505 -31.28 -26.70 11.59
C ASP A 505 -30.74 -25.90 10.38
N ASN A 506 -29.67 -25.14 10.56
CA ASN A 506 -29.00 -24.41 9.48
C ASN A 506 -28.30 -25.36 8.48
N GLU A 507 -27.74 -26.50 8.95
CA GLU A 507 -27.09 -27.46 8.09
C GLU A 507 -28.06 -28.02 7.04
N SER A 508 -29.29 -28.38 7.43
CA SER A 508 -30.29 -28.93 6.51
C SER A 508 -30.74 -27.90 5.44
N LEU A 509 -30.98 -26.63 5.82
CA LEU A 509 -31.35 -25.57 4.89
C LEU A 509 -30.22 -25.27 3.88
N ILE A 510 -28.97 -25.28 4.36
CA ILE A 510 -27.79 -25.06 3.53
C ILE A 510 -27.58 -26.22 2.56
N GLN A 511 -27.77 -27.48 3.00
CA GLN A 511 -27.69 -28.66 2.13
C GLN A 511 -28.75 -28.62 1.03
N GLU A 512 -30.01 -28.25 1.34
CA GLU A 512 -31.06 -28.06 0.35
C GLU A 512 -30.70 -26.97 -0.68
N SER A 513 -30.16 -25.85 -0.21
CA SER A 513 -29.71 -24.75 -1.07
C SER A 513 -28.59 -25.22 -2.00
N ILE A 514 -27.59 -25.91 -1.45
CA ILE A 514 -26.46 -26.47 -2.23
C ILE A 514 -26.96 -27.46 -3.27
N ALA A 515 -27.87 -28.37 -2.90
CA ALA A 515 -28.42 -29.35 -3.83
C ALA A 515 -29.15 -28.71 -5.05
N LYS A 516 -29.81 -27.55 -4.83
CA LYS A 516 -30.39 -26.75 -5.90
C LYS A 516 -29.30 -26.02 -6.73
N LEU A 517 -28.27 -25.47 -6.07
CA LEU A 517 -27.22 -24.70 -6.71
C LEU A 517 -26.38 -25.52 -7.70
N ILE A 518 -26.11 -26.79 -7.37
CA ILE A 518 -25.21 -27.66 -8.14
C ILE A 518 -25.88 -28.35 -9.35
N GLN A 519 -27.20 -28.24 -9.51
CA GLN A 519 -27.92 -28.90 -10.59
C GLN A 519 -27.44 -28.45 -11.99
N ASN A 520 -27.07 -29.40 -12.84
CA ASN A 520 -26.60 -29.17 -14.20
C ASN A 520 -25.34 -28.34 -14.33
N LYS A 521 -24.50 -28.30 -13.29
CA LYS A 521 -23.22 -27.52 -13.24
C LYS A 521 -22.02 -28.44 -13.11
N THR A 522 -20.86 -27.97 -13.52
CA THR A 522 -19.59 -28.63 -13.22
C THR A 522 -19.20 -28.27 -11.79
N VAL A 523 -19.05 -29.23 -10.91
CA VAL A 523 -18.85 -28.99 -9.50
C VAL A 523 -17.57 -29.63 -9.02
N LEU A 524 -16.71 -28.85 -8.36
CA LEU A 524 -15.51 -29.31 -7.67
C LEU A 524 -15.65 -28.99 -6.19
N ILE A 525 -15.77 -30.02 -5.34
CA ILE A 525 -15.99 -29.89 -3.90
C ILE A 525 -14.76 -30.36 -3.14
N ILE A 526 -14.28 -29.58 -2.19
CA ILE A 526 -13.33 -30.04 -1.17
C ILE A 526 -14.16 -30.60 0.00
N ALA A 527 -14.06 -31.90 0.23
CA ALA A 527 -14.81 -32.55 1.28
C ALA A 527 -13.91 -33.00 2.44
N HIS A 528 -14.29 -32.58 3.63
CA HIS A 528 -13.70 -33.03 4.91
C HIS A 528 -14.62 -34.02 5.65
N ARG A 529 -15.93 -34.03 5.33
CA ARG A 529 -16.92 -34.96 5.87
C ARG A 529 -17.36 -35.96 4.80
N MET A 530 -17.37 -37.26 5.14
CA MET A 530 -17.78 -38.28 4.17
C MET A 530 -19.25 -38.20 3.76
N ARG A 531 -20.11 -37.60 4.59
CA ARG A 531 -21.52 -37.35 4.21
C ARG A 531 -21.64 -36.42 2.99
N THR A 532 -20.71 -35.51 2.81
CA THR A 532 -20.67 -34.61 1.64
C THR A 532 -20.28 -35.35 0.36
N VAL A 533 -19.68 -36.54 0.51
CA VAL A 533 -19.21 -37.37 -0.63
C VAL A 533 -20.22 -38.42 -1.05
N ASP A 534 -21.25 -38.67 -0.23
CA ASP A 534 -22.37 -39.56 -0.65
C ASP A 534 -23.21 -38.84 -1.70
N GLY A 535 -23.25 -39.38 -2.92
CA GLY A 535 -23.98 -38.81 -4.05
C GLY A 535 -23.15 -37.98 -5.05
N VAL A 536 -21.80 -37.97 -4.92
CA VAL A 536 -20.91 -37.40 -5.95
C VAL A 536 -20.66 -38.41 -7.07
N ASP A 537 -20.43 -37.94 -8.29
CA ASP A 537 -20.15 -38.78 -9.44
C ASP A 537 -18.73 -39.33 -9.41
N LYS A 538 -17.78 -38.51 -8.94
CA LYS A 538 -16.35 -38.82 -8.93
C LYS A 538 -15.66 -38.38 -7.67
N ILE A 539 -14.76 -39.23 -7.21
CA ILE A 539 -13.83 -38.93 -6.09
C ILE A 539 -12.41 -38.90 -6.64
N VAL A 540 -11.64 -37.89 -6.19
CA VAL A 540 -10.19 -37.78 -6.39
C VAL A 540 -9.53 -37.71 -5.02
N VAL A 541 -8.76 -38.73 -4.67
CA VAL A 541 -8.01 -38.81 -3.41
C VAL A 541 -6.64 -38.20 -3.61
N LEU A 542 -6.36 -37.11 -2.90
CA LEU A 542 -5.08 -36.44 -2.91
C LEU A 542 -4.26 -36.85 -1.67
N LYS A 543 -3.04 -37.33 -1.91
CA LYS A 543 -2.08 -37.66 -0.85
C LYS A 543 -0.68 -37.25 -1.30
N ASP A 544 0.06 -36.59 -0.42
CA ASP A 544 1.45 -36.15 -0.66
C ASP A 544 1.64 -35.42 -1.99
N GLY A 545 0.67 -34.54 -2.34
CA GLY A 545 0.69 -33.74 -3.56
C GLY A 545 0.46 -34.50 -4.87
N LYS A 546 -0.10 -35.71 -4.81
CA LYS A 546 -0.43 -36.56 -5.99
C LYS A 546 -1.84 -37.10 -5.91
N VAL A 547 -2.37 -37.49 -7.06
CA VAL A 547 -3.62 -38.27 -7.13
C VAL A 547 -3.29 -39.71 -6.79
N ALA A 548 -3.74 -40.15 -5.61
CA ALA A 548 -3.53 -41.53 -5.13
C ALA A 548 -4.62 -42.47 -5.66
N GLU A 549 -5.88 -42.04 -5.70
CA GLU A 549 -7.03 -42.82 -6.17
C GLU A 549 -8.01 -41.92 -6.91
N THR A 550 -8.70 -42.46 -7.90
CA THR A 550 -9.78 -41.78 -8.60
C THR A 550 -10.84 -42.78 -9.06
N GLY A 551 -12.09 -42.43 -8.90
CA GLY A 551 -13.21 -43.31 -9.33
C GLY A 551 -14.55 -42.88 -8.75
N SER A 552 -15.60 -43.67 -9.03
CA SER A 552 -16.88 -43.46 -8.34
C SER A 552 -16.81 -43.93 -6.87
N PRO A 553 -17.63 -43.37 -5.96
CA PRO A 553 -17.71 -43.81 -4.57
C PRO A 553 -17.88 -45.32 -4.43
N GLU A 554 -18.73 -45.94 -5.25
CA GLU A 554 -18.99 -47.37 -5.22
C GLU A 554 -17.79 -48.22 -5.64
N ALA A 555 -17.03 -47.76 -6.64
CA ALA A 555 -15.84 -48.43 -7.11
C ALA A 555 -14.72 -48.37 -6.03
N LEU A 556 -14.51 -47.19 -5.43
CA LEU A 556 -13.49 -47.00 -4.42
C LEU A 556 -13.79 -47.69 -3.06
N LYS A 557 -15.08 -47.86 -2.70
CA LYS A 557 -15.50 -48.64 -1.54
C LYS A 557 -15.12 -50.13 -1.67
N LYS A 558 -15.02 -50.67 -2.90
CA LYS A 558 -14.64 -52.06 -3.17
C LYS A 558 -13.12 -52.28 -3.16
N THR A 559 -12.33 -51.24 -3.40
CA THR A 559 -10.86 -51.28 -3.34
C THR A 559 -10.39 -51.12 -1.91
N ASN A 560 -9.29 -51.80 -1.54
CA ASN A 560 -8.72 -51.66 -0.19
C ASN A 560 -7.74 -50.45 -0.14
N GLY A 561 -8.29 -49.29 -0.38
CA GLY A 561 -7.55 -48.05 -0.56
C GLY A 561 -7.76 -46.99 0.55
N ILE A 562 -7.22 -45.79 0.32
CA ILE A 562 -7.29 -44.67 1.25
C ILE A 562 -8.73 -44.26 1.50
N TYR A 563 -9.55 -44.16 0.42
CA TYR A 563 -10.95 -43.79 0.55
C TYR A 563 -11.73 -44.72 1.48
N LYS A 564 -11.60 -46.04 1.28
CA LYS A 564 -12.28 -47.02 2.12
C LYS A 564 -11.87 -46.86 3.58
N HIS A 565 -10.57 -46.71 3.84
CA HIS A 565 -10.06 -46.51 5.20
C HIS A 565 -10.64 -45.25 5.86
N MET A 566 -10.73 -44.12 5.11
CA MET A 566 -11.35 -42.88 5.60
C MET A 566 -12.82 -43.07 5.95
N VAL A 567 -13.59 -43.81 5.13
CA VAL A 567 -14.99 -44.13 5.39
C VAL A 567 -15.14 -44.97 6.64
N GLU A 568 -14.31 -46.01 6.80
CA GLU A 568 -14.32 -46.91 7.98
C GLU A 568 -13.99 -46.15 9.27
N MET A 569 -13.00 -45.26 9.24
CA MET A 569 -12.63 -44.44 10.40
C MET A 569 -13.76 -43.46 10.80
N GLN A 570 -14.48 -42.88 9.84
CA GLN A 570 -15.60 -42.01 10.16
C GLN A 570 -16.78 -42.78 10.77
N ILE A 571 -17.13 -43.96 10.21
CA ILE A 571 -18.16 -44.85 10.78
C ILE A 571 -17.80 -45.23 12.20
N CYS A 572 -16.52 -45.52 12.47
CA CYS A 572 -16.05 -45.79 13.82
C CYS A 572 -16.20 -44.59 14.77
N SER A 573 -15.88 -43.36 14.29
CA SER A 573 -16.00 -42.16 15.11
C SER A 573 -17.47 -41.80 15.43
N GLU A 574 -18.40 -42.06 14.49
CA GLU A 574 -19.83 -41.86 14.73
C GLU A 574 -20.45 -42.85 15.74
N LYS A 575 -19.82 -44.01 15.92
CA LYS A 575 -20.22 -45.01 16.93
C LYS A 575 -19.70 -44.70 18.34
N TRP A 576 -18.75 -43.77 18.50
CA TRP A 576 -18.32 -43.29 19.80
C TRP A 576 -19.46 -42.46 20.44
N LYS A 577 -20.26 -43.14 21.28
CA LYS A 577 -21.15 -42.45 22.21
C LYS A 577 -20.35 -42.13 23.48
N TYR A 578 -20.42 -40.86 23.92
CA TYR A 578 -19.99 -40.44 25.24
C TYR A 578 -20.77 -41.19 26.31
#